data_2d27db4e449b7e746ac4eae8a54b998b
#
_entry.id   2d27db4e449b7e746ac4eae8a54b998b
#
_cell.length_a   1.000
_cell.length_b   1.000
_cell.length_c   1.000
_cell.angle_alpha   90.00
_cell.angle_beta   90.00
_cell.angle_gamma   90.00
#
_symmetry.space_group_name_H-M   'P 1'
#
loop_
_entity.id
_entity.type
_entity.pdbx_description
1 polymer ?
#
loop_
_entity_poly.entity_id
_entity_poly.type
_entity_poly.pdbx_seq_one_letter_code
_entity_poly.pdbx_strand_id
1 'polypeptide(L)'
;MVAAVLRLLFVRHGQSEWNALGRWQGQADPPLSDLGRVQARTAADAIDTAAKGAASPVAGIVSSTLVRALETATIISDALGVYPLHLEPDLVERNAGAWSGLTRSEIDEQFPGYLANGTRPRGYEPDDVMLDRTLRAVDRIIERFAPIDEPATVVVLTHGGVIYSLESHLGAPFQRKPNLGARWVLVCNGALQLSSTTTLIDAASATTPDLL
;
A
#
# COMPACT_ATOMS: atom_id res chain seq x y z
N MET A 1 -10.18 -27.64 -15.26
CA MET A 1 -8.93 -26.91 -14.94
C MET A 1 -9.31 -25.74 -14.06
N VAL A 2 -8.74 -25.63 -12.87
CA VAL A 2 -8.89 -24.41 -12.04
C VAL A 2 -8.11 -23.32 -12.77
N ALA A 3 -8.77 -22.20 -13.12
CA ALA A 3 -8.08 -21.08 -13.75
C ALA A 3 -6.94 -20.64 -12.85
N ALA A 4 -5.77 -20.37 -13.43
CA ALA A 4 -4.63 -19.84 -12.69
C ALA A 4 -5.07 -18.54 -11.99
N VAL A 5 -4.78 -18.43 -10.70
CA VAL A 5 -5.19 -17.29 -9.88
C VAL A 5 -4.00 -16.37 -9.72
N LEU A 6 -4.11 -15.14 -10.25
CA LEU A 6 -3.18 -14.08 -9.91
C LEU A 6 -3.55 -13.51 -8.54
N ARG A 7 -2.60 -13.49 -7.62
CA ARG A 7 -2.74 -12.97 -6.27
C ARG A 7 -1.99 -11.65 -6.15
N LEU A 8 -2.68 -10.60 -5.79
CA LEU A 8 -2.08 -9.29 -5.53
C LEU A 8 -1.99 -9.07 -4.03
N LEU A 9 -0.80 -8.82 -3.51
CA LEU A 9 -0.58 -8.43 -2.12
C LEU A 9 -0.30 -6.94 -2.05
N PHE A 10 -1.32 -6.14 -1.77
CA PHE A 10 -1.16 -4.70 -1.53
C PHE A 10 -0.57 -4.48 -0.15
N VAL A 11 0.60 -3.86 -0.08
CA VAL A 11 1.37 -3.65 1.14
C VAL A 11 1.58 -2.16 1.36
N ARG A 12 1.20 -1.66 2.53
CA ARG A 12 1.58 -0.31 2.96
C ARG A 12 3.07 -0.27 3.23
N HIS A 13 3.77 0.78 2.78
CA HIS A 13 5.20 1.00 3.03
C HIS A 13 5.58 0.93 4.50
N GLY A 14 6.86 0.70 4.80
CA GLY A 14 7.44 0.77 6.15
C GLY A 14 7.32 2.16 6.77
N GLN A 15 7.63 2.29 8.05
CA GLN A 15 7.57 3.59 8.74
C GLN A 15 8.47 4.61 8.03
N SER A 16 7.91 5.75 7.60
CA SER A 16 8.67 6.90 7.13
C SER A 16 9.05 7.83 8.29
N GLU A 17 10.00 8.74 8.05
CA GLU A 17 10.35 9.78 9.03
C GLU A 17 9.13 10.60 9.46
N TRP A 18 8.23 10.95 8.54
CA TRP A 18 7.01 11.68 8.88
C TRP A 18 5.96 10.82 9.59
N ASN A 19 5.94 9.50 9.37
CA ASN A 19 5.12 8.62 10.21
C ASN A 19 5.59 8.64 11.67
N ALA A 20 6.92 8.63 11.90
CA ALA A 20 7.49 8.71 13.24
C ALA A 20 7.14 10.03 13.95
N LEU A 21 6.98 11.12 13.18
CA LEU A 21 6.62 12.45 13.69
C LEU A 21 5.11 12.72 13.72
N GLY A 22 4.26 11.75 13.32
CA GLY A 22 2.81 11.94 13.26
C GLY A 22 2.36 12.99 12.23
N ARG A 23 3.12 13.20 11.13
CA ARG A 23 2.79 14.18 10.09
C ARG A 23 2.09 13.55 8.90
N TRP A 24 1.08 14.23 8.38
CA TRP A 24 0.40 13.86 7.14
C TRP A 24 1.34 14.04 5.94
N GLN A 25 1.50 13.00 5.16
CA GLN A 25 2.48 13.00 4.08
C GLN A 25 1.87 13.41 2.74
N GLY A 26 0.71 12.80 2.42
CA GLY A 26 0.21 12.92 1.07
C GLY A 26 1.27 12.49 0.06
N GLN A 27 1.47 13.33 -0.96
CA GLN A 27 2.48 13.14 -2.00
C GLN A 27 3.82 13.84 -1.70
N ALA A 28 3.99 14.43 -0.50
CA ALA A 28 5.33 14.76 -0.01
C ALA A 28 6.15 13.47 0.14
N ASP A 29 7.46 13.57 -0.02
CA ASP A 29 8.30 12.41 -0.28
C ASP A 29 9.40 12.17 0.77
N PRO A 30 9.05 12.10 2.09
CA PRO A 30 10.00 11.73 3.13
C PRO A 30 10.42 10.27 2.97
N PRO A 31 11.71 9.93 3.25
CA PRO A 31 12.24 8.57 3.17
C PRO A 31 11.74 7.69 4.32
N LEU A 32 12.10 6.41 4.30
CA LEU A 32 11.91 5.52 5.43
C LEU A 32 12.75 5.99 6.64
N SER A 33 12.21 5.79 7.85
CA SER A 33 13.00 5.81 9.07
C SER A 33 13.89 4.56 9.16
N ASP A 34 14.86 4.55 10.10
CA ASP A 34 15.67 3.36 10.34
C ASP A 34 14.80 2.16 10.76
N LEU A 35 13.77 2.41 11.57
CA LEU A 35 12.79 1.38 11.92
C LEU A 35 12.04 0.88 10.66
N GLY A 36 11.65 1.78 9.76
CA GLY A 36 10.98 1.40 8.50
C GLY A 36 11.82 0.47 7.63
N ARG A 37 13.13 0.69 7.57
CA ARG A 37 14.06 -0.20 6.85
C ARG A 37 14.17 -1.58 7.50
N VAL A 38 14.17 -1.65 8.84
CA VAL A 38 14.12 -2.92 9.57
C VAL A 38 12.80 -3.65 9.31
N GLN A 39 11.68 -2.92 9.40
CA GLN A 39 10.35 -3.45 9.11
C GLN A 39 10.28 -4.06 7.70
N ALA A 40 10.83 -3.39 6.69
CA ALA A 40 10.83 -3.89 5.31
C ALA A 40 11.60 -5.22 5.15
N ARG A 41 12.75 -5.37 5.83
CA ARG A 41 13.51 -6.64 5.82
C ARG A 41 12.70 -7.78 6.45
N THR A 42 12.09 -7.55 7.62
CA THR A 42 11.25 -8.55 8.31
C THR A 42 10.04 -8.95 7.45
N ALA A 43 9.43 -7.99 6.74
CA ALA A 43 8.28 -8.25 5.88
C ALA A 43 8.61 -9.17 4.70
N ALA A 44 9.84 -9.16 4.19
CA ALA A 44 10.25 -10.04 3.10
C ALA A 44 10.12 -11.53 3.47
N ASP A 45 10.52 -11.92 4.67
CA ASP A 45 10.41 -13.31 5.16
C ASP A 45 8.93 -13.74 5.28
N ALA A 46 8.08 -12.83 5.76
CA ALA A 46 6.65 -13.11 5.86
C ALA A 46 5.98 -13.26 4.49
N ILE A 47 6.37 -12.45 3.49
CA ILE A 47 5.89 -12.55 2.11
C ILE A 47 6.32 -13.88 1.49
N ASP A 48 7.59 -14.25 1.62
CA ASP A 48 8.10 -15.53 1.10
C ASP A 48 7.37 -16.74 1.70
N THR A 49 7.19 -16.71 3.02
CA THR A 49 6.44 -17.76 3.74
C THR A 49 4.99 -17.86 3.25
N ALA A 50 4.30 -16.72 3.08
CA ALA A 50 2.92 -16.70 2.62
C ALA A 50 2.79 -17.17 1.16
N ALA A 51 3.72 -16.80 0.28
CA ALA A 51 3.76 -17.23 -1.11
C ALA A 51 4.00 -18.75 -1.23
N LYS A 52 4.97 -19.29 -0.49
CA LYS A 52 5.25 -20.72 -0.42
C LYS A 52 4.08 -21.52 0.16
N GLY A 53 3.47 -21.06 1.24
CA GLY A 53 2.31 -21.70 1.87
C GLY A 53 1.08 -21.75 0.96
N ALA A 54 0.98 -20.82 0.02
CA ALA A 54 -0.10 -20.77 -0.97
C ALA A 54 0.23 -21.49 -2.29
N ALA A 55 1.41 -22.09 -2.42
CA ALA A 55 1.95 -22.60 -3.68
C ALA A 55 1.81 -21.58 -4.84
N SER A 56 2.10 -20.30 -4.55
CA SER A 56 1.93 -19.17 -5.46
C SER A 56 3.18 -18.29 -5.36
N PRO A 57 4.27 -18.62 -6.06
CA PRO A 57 5.54 -17.91 -5.95
C PRO A 57 5.41 -16.43 -6.28
N VAL A 58 6.32 -15.60 -5.74
CA VAL A 58 6.37 -14.19 -6.06
C VAL A 58 6.93 -14.02 -7.47
N ALA A 59 6.04 -13.67 -8.42
CA ALA A 59 6.38 -13.48 -9.82
C ALA A 59 6.83 -12.05 -10.16
N GLY A 60 6.55 -11.08 -9.26
CA GLY A 60 6.95 -9.70 -9.48
C GLY A 60 6.67 -8.78 -8.30
N ILE A 61 7.35 -7.64 -8.31
CA ILE A 61 7.15 -6.57 -7.35
C ILE A 61 6.85 -5.28 -8.11
N VAL A 62 5.77 -4.63 -7.74
CA VAL A 62 5.36 -3.33 -8.29
C VAL A 62 5.36 -2.31 -7.15
N SER A 63 5.84 -1.10 -7.39
CA SER A 63 5.92 -0.06 -6.37
C SER A 63 5.37 1.28 -6.84
N SER A 64 4.71 1.98 -5.93
CA SER A 64 4.55 3.43 -6.02
C SER A 64 5.91 4.11 -6.22
N THR A 65 5.90 5.25 -6.91
CA THR A 65 7.11 6.04 -7.18
C THR A 65 7.58 6.87 -5.99
N LEU A 66 6.79 7.00 -4.91
CA LEU A 66 7.21 7.73 -3.71
C LEU A 66 8.31 6.97 -2.95
N VAL A 67 9.35 7.71 -2.53
CA VAL A 67 10.59 7.16 -1.98
C VAL A 67 10.34 6.14 -0.86
N ARG A 68 9.46 6.40 0.08
CA ARG A 68 9.15 5.45 1.18
C ARG A 68 8.61 4.11 0.72
N ALA A 69 7.80 4.09 -0.36
CA ALA A 69 7.30 2.85 -0.94
C ALA A 69 8.38 2.17 -1.80
N LEU A 70 9.13 2.96 -2.57
CA LEU A 70 10.23 2.47 -3.40
C LEU A 70 11.35 1.87 -2.55
N GLU A 71 11.79 2.52 -1.46
CA GLU A 71 12.78 1.95 -0.54
C GLU A 71 12.27 0.64 0.08
N THR A 72 10.99 0.59 0.51
CA THR A 72 10.38 -0.64 1.03
C THR A 72 10.43 -1.75 -0.04
N ALA A 73 10.04 -1.44 -1.27
CA ALA A 73 10.03 -2.38 -2.38
C ALA A 73 11.43 -2.88 -2.73
N THR A 74 12.41 -1.99 -2.77
CA THR A 74 13.81 -2.34 -3.06
C THR A 74 14.35 -3.31 -2.03
N ILE A 75 14.15 -3.04 -0.73
CA ILE A 75 14.61 -3.92 0.36
C ILE A 75 13.96 -5.31 0.25
N ILE A 76 12.66 -5.37 -0.05
CA ILE A 76 11.93 -6.63 -0.22
C ILE A 76 12.41 -7.36 -1.49
N SER A 77 12.57 -6.64 -2.60
CA SER A 77 13.06 -7.19 -3.87
C SER A 77 14.44 -7.82 -3.73
N ASP A 78 15.36 -7.11 -3.06
CA ASP A 78 16.72 -7.60 -2.78
C ASP A 78 16.69 -8.87 -1.92
N ALA A 79 15.87 -8.89 -0.88
CA ALA A 79 15.76 -10.03 0.03
C ALA A 79 15.14 -11.26 -0.64
N LEU A 80 14.18 -11.08 -1.55
CA LEU A 80 13.51 -12.16 -2.28
C LEU A 80 14.22 -12.57 -3.57
N GLY A 81 15.16 -11.78 -4.06
CA GLY A 81 15.82 -11.99 -5.36
C GLY A 81 14.86 -11.84 -6.56
N VAL A 82 13.81 -11.00 -6.42
CA VAL A 82 12.78 -10.81 -7.45
C VAL A 82 13.01 -9.53 -8.22
N TYR A 83 13.38 -9.63 -9.48
CA TYR A 83 13.69 -8.53 -10.39
C TYR A 83 13.07 -8.72 -11.78
N PRO A 84 12.87 -7.63 -12.56
CA PRO A 84 13.04 -6.23 -12.19
C PRO A 84 11.92 -5.72 -11.27
N LEU A 85 12.21 -4.69 -10.48
CA LEU A 85 11.20 -3.91 -9.76
C LEU A 85 10.46 -2.99 -10.76
N HIS A 86 9.12 -3.06 -10.78
CA HIS A 86 8.29 -2.25 -11.66
C HIS A 86 7.72 -1.03 -10.92
N LEU A 87 7.82 0.15 -11.53
CA LEU A 87 7.26 1.38 -10.98
C LEU A 87 5.87 1.67 -11.57
N GLU A 88 4.94 2.07 -10.71
CA GLU A 88 3.58 2.41 -11.08
C GLU A 88 3.18 3.77 -10.47
N PRO A 89 3.18 4.86 -11.27
CA PRO A 89 2.92 6.21 -10.78
C PRO A 89 1.51 6.41 -10.19
N ASP A 90 0.51 5.67 -10.69
CA ASP A 90 -0.87 5.77 -10.18
C ASP A 90 -1.06 5.13 -8.79
N LEU A 91 -0.02 4.46 -8.23
CA LEU A 91 -0.02 3.92 -6.86
C LEU A 91 0.45 4.92 -5.80
N VAL A 92 0.72 6.19 -6.13
CA VAL A 92 1.10 7.20 -5.15
C VAL A 92 0.00 7.45 -4.11
N GLU A 93 0.36 7.95 -2.93
CA GLU A 93 -0.60 8.27 -1.87
C GLU A 93 -1.55 9.40 -2.31
N ARG A 94 -2.70 9.49 -1.64
CA ARG A 94 -3.65 10.59 -1.78
C ARG A 94 -2.93 11.93 -1.58
N ASN A 95 -3.17 12.89 -2.45
CA ASN A 95 -2.70 14.23 -2.19
C ASN A 95 -3.43 14.82 -0.97
N ALA A 96 -2.68 15.18 0.06
CA ALA A 96 -3.23 15.72 1.30
C ALA A 96 -3.58 17.23 1.21
N GLY A 97 -3.28 17.87 0.10
CA GLY A 97 -3.51 19.30 -0.07
C GLY A 97 -2.78 20.11 1.01
N ALA A 98 -3.48 21.10 1.56
CA ALA A 98 -2.93 21.99 2.59
C ALA A 98 -2.64 21.29 3.93
N TRP A 99 -3.00 20.02 4.11
CA TRP A 99 -2.65 19.24 5.31
C TRP A 99 -1.28 18.56 5.22
N SER A 100 -0.64 18.59 4.05
CA SER A 100 0.69 17.98 3.88
C SER A 100 1.71 18.61 4.83
N GLY A 101 2.41 17.77 5.59
CA GLY A 101 3.40 18.16 6.59
C GLY A 101 2.85 18.51 7.97
N LEU A 102 1.55 18.62 8.13
CA LEU A 102 0.93 18.96 9.43
C LEU A 102 0.69 17.69 10.27
N THR A 103 0.81 17.84 11.58
CA THR A 103 0.31 16.88 12.55
C THR A 103 -1.20 17.05 12.74
N ARG A 104 -1.86 16.10 13.40
CA ARG A 104 -3.29 16.20 13.71
C ARG A 104 -3.61 17.46 14.54
N SER A 105 -2.81 17.78 15.55
CA SER A 105 -3.00 18.97 16.38
C SER A 105 -2.84 20.27 15.58
N GLU A 106 -1.83 20.32 14.69
CA GLU A 106 -1.63 21.48 13.80
C GLU A 106 -2.80 21.65 12.81
N ILE A 107 -3.40 20.53 12.35
CA ILE A 107 -4.60 20.58 11.51
C ILE A 107 -5.80 21.10 12.30
N ASP A 108 -6.04 20.59 13.51
CA ASP A 108 -7.16 21.07 14.34
C ASP A 108 -7.03 22.56 14.70
N GLU A 109 -5.79 23.06 14.88
CA GLU A 109 -5.51 24.47 15.13
C GLU A 109 -5.71 25.35 13.88
N GLN A 110 -5.17 24.95 12.72
CA GLN A 110 -5.19 25.75 11.50
C GLN A 110 -6.50 25.62 10.71
N PHE A 111 -7.20 24.49 10.86
CA PHE A 111 -8.45 24.17 10.19
C PHE A 111 -9.51 23.71 11.21
N PRO A 112 -9.98 24.59 12.11
CA PRO A 112 -10.89 24.21 13.19
C PRO A 112 -12.15 23.51 12.67
N GLY A 113 -12.45 22.33 13.21
CA GLY A 113 -13.63 21.54 12.87
C GLY A 113 -13.56 20.75 11.56
N TYR A 114 -12.56 20.92 10.72
CA TYR A 114 -12.48 20.21 9.44
C TYR A 114 -12.44 18.68 9.64
N LEU A 115 -11.58 18.19 10.53
CA LEU A 115 -11.50 16.75 10.81
C LEU A 115 -12.80 16.20 11.40
N ALA A 116 -13.42 16.93 12.33
CA ALA A 116 -14.66 16.52 12.98
C ALA A 116 -15.85 16.46 12.01
N ASN A 117 -15.90 17.37 11.04
CA ASN A 117 -17.01 17.49 10.07
C ASN A 117 -16.72 16.75 8.76
N GLY A 118 -15.58 16.06 8.62
CA GLY A 118 -15.19 15.40 7.37
C GLY A 118 -14.85 16.37 6.23
N THR A 119 -14.68 17.67 6.53
CA THR A 119 -14.28 18.67 5.54
C THR A 119 -12.82 18.44 5.11
N ARG A 120 -12.52 18.64 3.85
CA ARG A 120 -11.18 18.49 3.28
C ARG A 120 -10.59 19.84 2.88
N PRO A 121 -9.26 20.04 3.01
CA PRO A 121 -8.63 21.30 2.65
C PRO A 121 -8.52 21.47 1.14
N ARG A 122 -8.16 22.67 0.71
CA ARG A 122 -7.85 22.95 -0.68
C ARG A 122 -6.72 22.02 -1.16
N GLY A 123 -6.90 21.44 -2.35
CA GLY A 123 -5.92 20.57 -2.99
C GLY A 123 -5.91 19.12 -2.46
N TYR A 124 -6.83 18.80 -1.55
CA TYR A 124 -7.03 17.40 -1.15
C TYR A 124 -7.63 16.60 -2.33
N GLU A 125 -7.06 15.45 -2.63
CA GLU A 125 -7.50 14.61 -3.75
C GLU A 125 -8.86 13.97 -3.46
N PRO A 126 -9.86 14.14 -4.34
CA PRO A 126 -11.17 13.52 -4.21
C PRO A 126 -11.12 11.98 -4.24
N ASP A 127 -12.12 11.34 -3.63
CA ASP A 127 -12.15 9.87 -3.51
C ASP A 127 -12.30 9.19 -4.88
N ASP A 128 -13.11 9.76 -5.77
CA ASP A 128 -13.30 9.28 -7.13
C ASP A 128 -12.03 9.35 -7.98
N VAL A 129 -11.30 10.47 -7.91
CA VAL A 129 -10.02 10.66 -8.63
C VAL A 129 -8.99 9.64 -8.16
N MET A 130 -8.91 9.42 -6.84
CA MET A 130 -8.01 8.42 -6.26
C MET A 130 -8.39 7.01 -6.69
N LEU A 131 -9.68 6.67 -6.65
CA LEU A 131 -10.17 5.36 -7.06
C LEU A 131 -9.87 5.10 -8.53
N ASP A 132 -10.17 6.03 -9.42
CA ASP A 132 -9.94 5.89 -10.85
C ASP A 132 -8.48 5.59 -11.19
N ARG A 133 -7.52 6.33 -10.59
CA ARG A 133 -6.10 6.03 -10.82
C ARG A 133 -5.66 4.70 -10.19
N THR A 134 -6.22 4.36 -9.01
CA THR A 134 -5.94 3.07 -8.38
C THR A 134 -6.39 1.91 -9.27
N LEU A 135 -7.59 1.97 -9.85
CA LEU A 135 -8.10 0.93 -10.74
C LEU A 135 -7.27 0.84 -12.03
N ARG A 136 -6.89 1.98 -12.64
CA ARG A 136 -5.96 1.96 -13.79
C ARG A 136 -4.62 1.30 -13.47
N ALA A 137 -4.07 1.54 -12.26
CA ALA A 137 -2.85 0.87 -11.82
C ALA A 137 -3.06 -0.65 -11.69
N VAL A 138 -4.17 -1.06 -11.10
CA VAL A 138 -4.53 -2.49 -10.97
C VAL A 138 -4.66 -3.16 -12.34
N ASP A 139 -5.33 -2.52 -13.30
CA ASP A 139 -5.50 -3.04 -14.66
C ASP A 139 -4.13 -3.26 -15.33
N ARG A 140 -3.21 -2.27 -15.26
CA ARG A 140 -1.86 -2.42 -15.82
C ARG A 140 -1.03 -3.51 -15.14
N ILE A 141 -1.22 -3.71 -13.83
CA ILE A 141 -0.58 -4.81 -13.11
C ILE A 141 -1.13 -6.15 -13.60
N ILE A 142 -2.44 -6.26 -13.74
CA ILE A 142 -3.07 -7.47 -14.26
C ILE A 142 -2.60 -7.75 -15.70
N GLU A 143 -2.64 -6.77 -16.58
CA GLU A 143 -2.17 -6.90 -17.97
C GLU A 143 -0.72 -7.39 -18.05
N ARG A 144 0.14 -6.93 -17.15
CA ARG A 144 1.56 -7.32 -17.10
C ARG A 144 1.76 -8.75 -16.62
N PHE A 145 0.99 -9.21 -15.65
CA PHE A 145 1.24 -10.45 -14.92
C PHE A 145 0.18 -11.56 -15.17
N ALA A 146 -0.98 -11.24 -15.80
CA ALA A 146 -2.04 -12.22 -16.00
C ALA A 146 -1.79 -13.31 -17.05
N PRO A 147 -0.87 -13.21 -18.01
CA PRO A 147 -0.57 -14.35 -18.88
C PRO A 147 0.35 -15.35 -18.18
N ILE A 148 -0.17 -15.99 -17.12
CA ILE A 148 0.52 -17.06 -16.40
C ILE A 148 -0.38 -18.29 -16.35
N ASP A 149 0.24 -19.44 -16.60
CA ASP A 149 -0.46 -20.76 -16.61
C ASP A 149 -0.55 -21.36 -15.20
N GLU A 150 0.18 -20.78 -14.22
CA GLU A 150 0.25 -21.25 -12.85
C GLU A 150 -0.07 -20.13 -11.85
N PRO A 151 -0.53 -20.47 -10.62
CA PRO A 151 -0.76 -19.47 -9.59
C PRO A 151 0.48 -18.62 -9.30
N ALA A 152 0.33 -17.31 -9.28
CA ALA A 152 1.43 -16.40 -9.01
C ALA A 152 1.01 -15.25 -8.08
N THR A 153 1.98 -14.76 -7.31
CA THR A 153 1.82 -13.62 -6.41
C THR A 153 2.56 -12.40 -6.97
N VAL A 154 1.89 -11.25 -7.01
CA VAL A 154 2.53 -9.94 -7.25
C VAL A 154 2.42 -9.12 -5.98
N VAL A 155 3.55 -8.65 -5.48
CA VAL A 155 3.61 -7.75 -4.33
C VAL A 155 3.51 -6.30 -4.80
N VAL A 156 2.55 -5.55 -4.26
CA VAL A 156 2.26 -4.17 -4.66
C VAL A 156 2.54 -3.24 -3.49
N LEU A 157 3.70 -2.57 -3.52
CA LEU A 157 4.13 -1.63 -2.47
C LEU A 157 3.49 -0.26 -2.72
N THR A 158 2.67 0.16 -1.78
CA THR A 158 1.85 1.36 -1.90
C THR A 158 1.57 2.02 -0.53
N HIS A 159 0.44 2.67 -0.37
CA HIS A 159 0.09 3.53 0.75
C HIS A 159 -1.28 3.16 1.34
N GLY A 160 -1.56 3.68 2.54
CA GLY A 160 -2.83 3.44 3.22
C GLY A 160 -4.03 3.88 2.40
N GLY A 161 -4.01 5.09 1.85
CA GLY A 161 -5.12 5.63 1.06
C GLY A 161 -5.46 4.80 -0.18
N VAL A 162 -4.45 4.28 -0.90
CA VAL A 162 -4.66 3.40 -2.06
C VAL A 162 -5.35 2.10 -1.65
N ILE A 163 -4.87 1.48 -0.56
CA ILE A 163 -5.46 0.23 -0.05
C ILE A 163 -6.91 0.48 0.39
N TYR A 164 -7.19 1.57 1.12
CA TYR A 164 -8.54 1.90 1.56
C TYR A 164 -9.49 2.20 0.40
N SER A 165 -9.01 2.92 -0.61
CA SER A 165 -9.81 3.22 -1.80
C SER A 165 -10.25 1.94 -2.51
N LEU A 166 -9.33 0.99 -2.70
CA LEU A 166 -9.62 -0.31 -3.30
C LEU A 166 -10.55 -1.17 -2.40
N GLU A 167 -10.27 -1.22 -1.09
CA GLU A 167 -11.11 -1.95 -0.12
C GLU A 167 -12.55 -1.41 -0.10
N SER A 168 -12.71 -0.10 -0.08
CA SER A 168 -14.02 0.56 -0.11
C SER A 168 -14.78 0.25 -1.40
N HIS A 169 -14.11 0.32 -2.55
CA HIS A 169 -14.71 -0.03 -3.85
C HIS A 169 -15.20 -1.49 -3.88
N LEU A 170 -14.47 -2.38 -3.25
CA LEU A 170 -14.81 -3.82 -3.18
C LEU A 170 -15.69 -4.17 -1.97
N GLY A 171 -16.25 -3.18 -1.27
CA GLY A 171 -17.26 -3.36 -0.22
C GLY A 171 -16.73 -3.74 1.17
N ALA A 172 -15.42 -3.58 1.44
CA ALA A 172 -14.90 -3.80 2.78
C ALA A 172 -15.12 -2.59 3.70
N PRO A 173 -15.38 -2.81 5.00
CA PRO A 173 -15.40 -1.74 5.97
C PRO A 173 -14.00 -1.13 6.14
N PHE A 174 -13.97 0.17 6.49
CA PHE A 174 -12.72 0.86 6.78
C PHE A 174 -11.99 0.19 7.97
N GLN A 175 -10.73 -0.14 7.75
CA GLN A 175 -9.84 -0.66 8.79
C GLN A 175 -8.44 -0.05 8.62
N ARG A 176 -7.96 0.67 9.64
CA ARG A 176 -6.60 1.24 9.61
C ARG A 176 -5.56 0.16 9.35
N LYS A 177 -4.64 0.44 8.45
CA LYS A 177 -3.49 -0.43 8.16
C LYS A 177 -2.25 0.13 8.85
N PRO A 178 -1.56 -0.65 9.68
CA PRO A 178 -0.24 -0.27 10.18
C PRO A 178 0.77 -0.24 9.03
N ASN A 179 1.98 0.27 9.29
CA ASN A 179 3.09 0.08 8.36
C ASN A 179 3.32 -1.43 8.14
N LEU A 180 3.60 -1.85 6.91
CA LEU A 180 3.62 -3.26 6.47
C LEU A 180 2.32 -4.03 6.72
N GLY A 181 1.21 -3.34 6.99
CA GLY A 181 -0.13 -3.92 6.89
C GLY A 181 -0.48 -4.15 5.43
N ALA A 182 -1.13 -5.27 5.14
CA ALA A 182 -1.37 -5.71 3.78
C ALA A 182 -2.77 -6.26 3.56
N ARG A 183 -3.21 -6.22 2.29
CA ARG A 183 -4.46 -6.79 1.80
C ARG A 183 -4.19 -7.72 0.63
N TRP A 184 -4.68 -8.95 0.73
CA TRP A 184 -4.74 -9.87 -0.39
C TRP A 184 -5.96 -9.58 -1.27
N VAL A 185 -5.72 -9.54 -2.58
CA VAL A 185 -6.75 -9.43 -3.62
C VAL A 185 -6.51 -10.53 -4.63
N LEU A 186 -7.54 -11.29 -4.96
CA LEU A 186 -7.50 -12.35 -5.95
C LEU A 186 -8.05 -11.82 -7.28
N VAL A 187 -7.42 -12.17 -8.36
CA VAL A 187 -7.92 -11.89 -9.71
C VAL A 187 -8.46 -13.21 -10.29
N CYS A 188 -9.77 -13.31 -10.36
CA CYS A 188 -10.46 -14.50 -10.83
C CYS A 188 -11.32 -14.13 -12.05
N ASN A 189 -10.99 -14.69 -13.23
CA ASN A 189 -11.71 -14.40 -14.49
C ASN A 189 -11.86 -12.88 -14.76
N GLY A 190 -10.82 -12.10 -14.49
CA GLY A 190 -10.82 -10.65 -14.66
C GLY A 190 -11.53 -9.84 -13.54
N ALA A 191 -12.17 -10.51 -12.58
CA ALA A 191 -12.81 -9.86 -11.45
C ALA A 191 -11.90 -9.81 -10.22
N LEU A 192 -11.93 -8.69 -9.48
CA LEU A 192 -11.22 -8.52 -8.22
C LEU A 192 -12.06 -9.05 -7.06
N GLN A 193 -11.46 -9.84 -6.19
CA GLN A 193 -12.08 -10.36 -4.98
C GLN A 193 -11.19 -10.10 -3.78
N LEU A 194 -11.74 -9.44 -2.75
CA LEU A 194 -11.01 -9.27 -1.49
C LEU A 194 -10.81 -10.62 -0.80
N SER A 195 -9.60 -10.81 -0.28
CA SER A 195 -9.26 -11.94 0.58
C SER A 195 -8.82 -11.43 1.96
N SER A 196 -7.89 -12.11 2.62
CA SER A 196 -7.47 -11.78 4.00
C SER A 196 -6.70 -10.47 4.10
N THR A 197 -6.82 -9.84 5.27
CA THR A 197 -5.88 -8.79 5.73
C THR A 197 -4.79 -9.46 6.56
N THR A 198 -3.57 -8.98 6.46
CA THR A 198 -2.45 -9.44 7.27
C THR A 198 -1.54 -8.28 7.66
N THR A 199 -0.72 -8.47 8.68
CA THR A 199 0.41 -7.60 8.99
C THR A 199 1.68 -8.44 8.85
N LEU A 200 2.63 -7.93 8.07
CA LEU A 200 3.83 -8.67 7.69
C LEU A 200 4.97 -8.58 8.72
N ILE A 201 4.72 -7.93 9.84
CA ILE A 201 5.66 -7.74 10.96
C ILE A 201 4.92 -7.95 12.28
N ASP A 202 5.64 -8.16 13.35
CA ASP A 202 5.07 -8.32 14.69
C ASP A 202 4.31 -7.06 15.15
N ALA A 203 3.23 -7.26 15.90
CA ALA A 203 2.40 -6.17 16.41
C ALA A 203 3.17 -5.14 17.25
N ALA A 204 4.22 -5.56 17.95
CA ALA A 204 5.09 -4.67 18.73
C ALA A 204 5.95 -3.74 17.85
N SER A 205 6.27 -4.17 16.63
CA SER A 205 7.03 -3.39 15.64
C SER A 205 6.15 -2.61 14.69
N ALA A 206 4.85 -2.91 14.66
CA ALA A 206 3.89 -2.27 13.78
C ALA A 206 3.51 -0.88 14.33
N THR A 207 3.70 0.16 13.52
CA THR A 207 3.25 1.51 13.85
C THR A 207 2.05 1.87 13.01
N THR A 208 0.96 2.28 13.67
CA THR A 208 -0.24 2.79 12.99
C THR A 208 -0.26 4.30 13.18
N PRO A 209 0.09 5.07 12.14
CA PRO A 209 0.01 6.52 12.23
C PRO A 209 -1.42 6.97 12.52
N ASP A 210 -1.59 7.94 13.39
CA ASP A 210 -2.90 8.51 13.78
C ASP A 210 -3.44 9.49 12.72
N LEU A 211 -3.26 9.12 11.44
CA LEU A 211 -3.40 10.01 10.30
C LEU A 211 -4.47 9.50 9.31
N LEU A 212 -5.70 9.27 9.80
CA LEU A 212 -6.88 9.16 8.88
C LEU A 212 -8.16 9.17 9.70
#